data_626613bdd6a024e93dbbb9627dcefc58
#
_entry.id   626613bdd6a024e93dbbb9627dcefc58
#
_cell.length_a   1.000
_cell.length_b   1.000
_cell.length_c   1.000
_cell.angle_alpha   90.00
_cell.angle_beta   90.00
_cell.angle_gamma   90.00
#
_symmetry.space_group_name_H-M   'P 1'
#
loop_
_entity.id
_entity.type
_entity.pdbx_description
1 polymer ?
#
loop_
_entity_poly.entity_id
_entity_poly.type
_entity_poly.pdbx_seq_one_letter_code
_entity_poly.pdbx_strand_id
1 'polypeptide(L)'
;MDLGLLYSGGKDSSLAALLLEDFYDVTLVTATFGVVDAHEYARRTANVLGFEFETVELDDSVAEEAVAGMVADGYPRNGIQQVHLDALEAVAEMGFDAVADGTRRDDRVPSVSRAQAQSLEDRHDVEYIVPLAGFGRGAVDALVEETFDVTTGPSEQIPKADYEAELRAVLAREYGEEAVADVFPDHTQTYVTGIR
;
A
#
# COMPACT_ATOMS: atom_id res chain seq x y z
N MET A 1 -19.85 -9.65 -4.19
CA MET A 1 -19.20 -8.48 -4.82
C MET A 1 -17.71 -8.68 -4.70
N ASP A 2 -17.04 -8.60 -5.83
CA ASP A 2 -15.59 -8.81 -5.90
C ASP A 2 -14.87 -7.52 -5.55
N LEU A 3 -13.90 -7.60 -4.62
CA LEU A 3 -13.19 -6.43 -4.13
C LEU A 3 -11.68 -6.61 -4.29
N GLY A 4 -11.02 -5.63 -4.93
CA GLY A 4 -9.57 -5.52 -4.97
C GLY A 4 -9.05 -4.61 -3.85
N LEU A 5 -8.28 -5.16 -2.90
CA LEU A 5 -7.67 -4.39 -1.82
C LEU A 5 -6.19 -4.13 -2.11
N LEU A 6 -5.78 -2.86 -2.21
CA LEU A 6 -4.36 -2.50 -2.25
C LEU A 6 -3.63 -3.01 -1.00
N TYR A 7 -2.63 -3.87 -1.21
CA TYR A 7 -2.04 -4.69 -0.17
C TYR A 7 -0.52 -4.64 -0.14
N SER A 8 0.05 -4.41 1.02
CA SER A 8 1.51 -4.32 1.23
C SER A 8 2.08 -5.41 2.13
N GLY A 9 1.27 -6.31 2.68
CA GLY A 9 1.68 -7.25 3.73
C GLY A 9 1.83 -6.61 5.11
N GLY A 10 1.56 -5.32 5.23
CA GLY A 10 1.59 -4.57 6.49
C GLY A 10 0.35 -4.79 7.35
N LYS A 11 0.43 -4.42 8.62
CA LYS A 11 -0.63 -4.63 9.62
C LYS A 11 -1.95 -3.95 9.27
N ASP A 12 -1.90 -2.76 8.68
CA ASP A 12 -3.10 -1.97 8.42
C ASP A 12 -3.88 -2.53 7.22
N SER A 13 -3.20 -2.84 6.10
CA SER A 13 -3.85 -3.50 4.96
C SER A 13 -4.34 -4.93 5.28
N SER A 14 -3.64 -5.66 6.14
CA SER A 14 -4.09 -6.98 6.61
C SER A 14 -5.33 -6.88 7.50
N LEU A 15 -5.40 -5.88 8.40
CA LEU A 15 -6.60 -5.64 9.20
C LEU A 15 -7.79 -5.20 8.32
N ALA A 16 -7.53 -4.36 7.30
CA ALA A 16 -8.52 -3.96 6.32
C ALA A 16 -9.13 -5.18 5.60
N ALA A 17 -8.29 -6.15 5.18
CA ALA A 17 -8.75 -7.37 4.54
C ALA A 17 -9.72 -8.17 5.43
N LEU A 18 -9.35 -8.42 6.69
CA LEU A 18 -10.21 -9.15 7.64
C LEU A 18 -11.53 -8.44 7.95
N LEU A 19 -11.54 -7.10 7.97
CA LEU A 19 -12.78 -6.34 8.19
C LEU A 19 -13.72 -6.41 6.99
N LEU A 20 -13.21 -6.66 5.79
CA LEU A 20 -13.99 -6.70 4.56
C LEU A 20 -14.45 -8.11 4.16
N GLU A 21 -13.79 -9.17 4.63
CA GLU A 21 -14.06 -10.56 4.21
C GLU A 21 -15.48 -11.05 4.51
N ASP A 22 -16.14 -10.51 5.52
CA ASP A 22 -17.53 -10.83 5.84
C ASP A 22 -18.55 -10.24 4.82
N PHE A 23 -18.11 -9.29 4.00
CA PHE A 23 -18.99 -8.51 3.10
C PHE A 23 -18.65 -8.67 1.62
N TYR A 24 -17.38 -8.99 1.30
CA TYR A 24 -16.84 -9.03 -0.05
C TYR A 24 -15.99 -10.28 -0.29
N ASP A 25 -15.93 -10.72 -1.54
CA ASP A 25 -14.92 -11.66 -2.01
C ASP A 25 -13.63 -10.87 -2.25
N VAL A 26 -12.72 -10.90 -1.27
CA VAL A 26 -11.53 -10.02 -1.23
C VAL A 26 -10.36 -10.67 -1.94
N THR A 27 -9.84 -9.99 -2.96
CA THR A 27 -8.54 -10.26 -3.57
C THR A 27 -7.53 -9.21 -3.12
N LEU A 28 -6.41 -9.64 -2.56
CA LEU A 28 -5.31 -8.75 -2.17
C LEU A 28 -4.46 -8.43 -3.39
N VAL A 29 -4.30 -7.15 -3.72
CA VAL A 29 -3.58 -6.71 -4.91
C VAL A 29 -2.38 -5.86 -4.53
N THR A 30 -1.18 -6.28 -4.94
CA THR A 30 0.03 -5.47 -4.79
C THR A 30 0.37 -4.80 -6.11
N ALA A 31 0.40 -3.47 -6.11
CA ALA A 31 0.95 -2.71 -7.23
C ALA A 31 2.49 -2.71 -7.16
N THR A 32 3.14 -2.96 -8.28
CA THR A 32 4.60 -3.11 -8.38
C THR A 32 5.13 -2.49 -9.68
N PHE A 33 6.37 -1.99 -9.65
CA PHE A 33 7.12 -1.59 -10.83
C PHE A 33 8.04 -2.72 -11.33
N GLY A 34 8.06 -3.87 -10.64
CA GLY A 34 8.94 -5.00 -10.98
C GLY A 34 10.43 -4.74 -10.72
N VAL A 35 10.77 -3.70 -9.95
CA VAL A 35 12.17 -3.32 -9.67
C VAL A 35 12.78 -4.21 -8.60
N VAL A 36 11.98 -4.61 -7.60
CA VAL A 36 12.37 -5.53 -6.53
C VAL A 36 11.28 -6.55 -6.26
N ASP A 37 11.66 -7.74 -5.77
CA ASP A 37 10.72 -8.84 -5.50
C ASP A 37 9.93 -8.64 -4.17
N ALA A 38 9.62 -7.39 -3.81
CA ALA A 38 8.92 -7.07 -2.56
C ALA A 38 7.50 -7.67 -2.51
N HIS A 39 6.83 -7.78 -3.65
CA HIS A 39 5.50 -8.39 -3.77
C HIS A 39 5.45 -9.85 -3.30
N GLU A 40 6.57 -10.59 -3.33
CA GLU A 40 6.65 -11.96 -2.84
C GLU A 40 6.41 -12.06 -1.31
N TYR A 41 6.75 -11.03 -0.56
CA TYR A 41 6.46 -10.98 0.88
C TYR A 41 4.96 -10.76 1.12
N ALA A 42 4.32 -9.87 0.38
CA ALA A 42 2.87 -9.67 0.43
C ALA A 42 2.12 -10.95 0.06
N ARG A 43 2.55 -11.66 -1.00
CA ARG A 43 2.00 -12.96 -1.41
C ARG A 43 2.07 -14.00 -0.28
N ARG A 44 3.21 -14.08 0.43
CA ARG A 44 3.36 -15.02 1.55
C ARG A 44 2.40 -14.68 2.69
N THR A 45 2.26 -13.40 3.02
CA THR A 45 1.31 -12.99 4.05
C THR A 45 -0.13 -13.26 3.60
N ALA A 46 -0.50 -12.96 2.35
CA ALA A 46 -1.80 -13.27 1.81
C ALA A 46 -2.15 -14.77 1.95
N ASN A 47 -1.21 -15.65 1.62
CA ASN A 47 -1.37 -17.10 1.78
C ASN A 47 -1.56 -17.51 3.26
N VAL A 48 -0.83 -16.88 4.18
CA VAL A 48 -0.98 -17.14 5.63
C VAL A 48 -2.35 -16.69 6.13
N LEU A 49 -2.87 -15.59 5.60
CA LEU A 49 -4.19 -15.05 5.92
C LEU A 49 -5.33 -15.77 5.20
N GLY A 50 -5.04 -16.58 4.16
CA GLY A 50 -6.04 -17.34 3.41
C GLY A 50 -6.74 -16.57 2.30
N PHE A 51 -6.21 -15.42 1.87
CA PHE A 51 -6.77 -14.61 0.78
C PHE A 51 -6.15 -14.94 -0.58
N GLU A 52 -6.94 -14.75 -1.63
CA GLU A 52 -6.45 -14.67 -3.01
C GLU A 52 -5.52 -13.47 -3.16
N PHE A 53 -4.51 -13.62 -4.04
CA PHE A 53 -3.47 -12.60 -4.21
C PHE A 53 -3.10 -12.40 -5.68
N GLU A 54 -3.10 -11.15 -6.11
CA GLU A 54 -2.70 -10.73 -7.44
C GLU A 54 -1.65 -9.61 -7.39
N THR A 55 -1.01 -9.35 -8.51
CA THR A 55 -0.14 -8.18 -8.72
C THR A 55 -0.62 -7.39 -9.92
N VAL A 56 -0.52 -6.07 -9.84
CA VAL A 56 -0.72 -5.19 -10.98
C VAL A 56 0.58 -4.41 -11.24
N GLU A 57 1.03 -4.40 -12.48
CA GLU A 57 2.25 -3.69 -12.88
C GLU A 57 1.92 -2.24 -13.20
N LEU A 58 2.69 -1.32 -12.62
CA LEU A 58 2.61 0.11 -12.89
C LEU A 58 3.66 0.50 -13.96
N ASP A 59 3.36 1.55 -14.72
CA ASP A 59 4.30 2.08 -15.72
C ASP A 59 5.55 2.66 -15.04
N ASP A 60 6.73 2.34 -15.57
CA ASP A 60 8.02 2.82 -15.05
C ASP A 60 8.10 4.36 -14.99
N SER A 61 7.42 5.05 -15.91
CA SER A 61 7.38 6.52 -15.91
C SER A 61 6.76 7.11 -14.64
N VAL A 62 5.82 6.41 -14.02
CA VAL A 62 5.22 6.82 -12.72
C VAL A 62 6.28 6.82 -11.62
N ALA A 63 7.14 5.80 -11.57
CA ALA A 63 8.24 5.74 -10.60
C ALA A 63 9.27 6.83 -10.87
N GLU A 64 9.64 7.05 -12.14
CA GLU A 64 10.62 8.07 -12.54
C GLU A 64 10.13 9.49 -12.17
N GLU A 65 8.87 9.82 -12.47
CA GLU A 65 8.26 11.09 -12.09
C GLU A 65 8.18 11.27 -10.57
N ALA A 66 7.78 10.23 -9.85
CA ALA A 66 7.68 10.25 -8.40
C ALA A 66 9.04 10.52 -7.75
N VAL A 67 10.11 9.81 -8.15
CA VAL A 67 11.44 10.03 -7.56
C VAL A 67 12.05 11.36 -7.96
N ALA A 68 11.81 11.85 -9.18
CA ALA A 68 12.23 13.19 -9.58
C ALA A 68 11.57 14.28 -8.72
N GLY A 69 10.28 14.15 -8.43
CA GLY A 69 9.54 14.99 -7.51
C GLY A 69 10.07 14.92 -6.07
N MET A 70 10.37 13.71 -5.59
CA MET A 70 10.92 13.49 -4.25
C MET A 70 12.29 14.17 -4.06
N VAL A 71 13.17 14.10 -5.07
CA VAL A 71 14.48 14.79 -5.05
C VAL A 71 14.28 16.30 -5.03
N ALA A 72 13.36 16.82 -5.83
CA ALA A 72 13.09 18.27 -5.87
C ALA A 72 12.52 18.78 -4.54
N ASP A 73 11.66 17.98 -3.88
CA ASP A 73 11.04 18.32 -2.59
C ASP A 73 11.96 18.06 -1.39
N GLY A 74 12.98 17.20 -1.53
CA GLY A 74 13.78 16.67 -0.44
C GLY A 74 12.99 15.81 0.55
N TYR A 75 11.86 15.23 0.12
CA TYR A 75 10.97 14.44 0.96
C TYR A 75 10.04 13.53 0.13
N PRO A 76 9.70 12.29 0.60
CA PRO A 76 9.01 11.29 -0.23
C PRO A 76 7.51 11.48 -0.37
N ARG A 77 6.91 12.39 0.39
CA ARG A 77 5.45 12.51 0.59
C ARG A 77 4.66 12.58 -0.72
N ASN A 78 5.02 13.51 -1.58
CA ASN A 78 4.24 13.78 -2.80
C ASN A 78 4.38 12.64 -3.81
N GLY A 79 5.56 12.05 -3.94
CA GLY A 79 5.77 10.88 -4.80
C GLY A 79 5.02 9.64 -4.30
N ILE A 80 5.04 9.35 -2.99
CA ILE A 80 4.22 8.26 -2.41
C ILE A 80 2.73 8.51 -2.67
N GLN A 81 2.26 9.75 -2.52
CA GLN A 81 0.87 10.11 -2.79
C GLN A 81 0.48 9.87 -4.25
N GLN A 82 1.34 10.27 -5.20
CA GLN A 82 1.13 10.05 -6.62
C GLN A 82 1.03 8.57 -6.93
N VAL A 83 2.04 7.78 -6.55
CA VAL A 83 2.06 6.32 -6.81
C VAL A 83 0.86 5.62 -6.21
N HIS A 84 0.39 6.04 -5.03
CA HIS A 84 -0.81 5.45 -4.42
C HIS A 84 -2.08 5.69 -5.25
N LEU A 85 -2.24 6.88 -5.81
CA LEU A 85 -3.38 7.18 -6.68
C LEU A 85 -3.30 6.38 -7.99
N ASP A 86 -2.13 6.29 -8.61
CA ASP A 86 -1.93 5.49 -9.82
C ASP A 86 -2.16 4.01 -9.56
N ALA A 87 -1.77 3.50 -8.38
CA ALA A 87 -2.03 2.12 -7.97
C ALA A 87 -3.54 1.85 -7.78
N LEU A 88 -4.29 2.80 -7.19
CA LEU A 88 -5.75 2.66 -7.08
C LEU A 88 -6.44 2.64 -8.45
N GLU A 89 -5.99 3.49 -9.39
CA GLU A 89 -6.46 3.48 -10.78
C GLU A 89 -6.20 2.11 -11.43
N ALA A 90 -4.98 1.59 -11.29
CA ALA A 90 -4.61 0.30 -11.87
C ALA A 90 -5.44 -0.85 -11.30
N VAL A 91 -5.75 -0.85 -9.98
CA VAL A 91 -6.64 -1.86 -9.39
C VAL A 91 -8.08 -1.70 -9.87
N ALA A 92 -8.57 -0.47 -10.02
CA ALA A 92 -9.92 -0.20 -10.53
C ALA A 92 -10.10 -0.70 -11.99
N GLU A 93 -9.03 -0.71 -12.79
CA GLU A 93 -9.03 -1.25 -14.16
C GLU A 93 -9.05 -2.78 -14.23
N MET A 94 -8.81 -3.49 -13.12
CA MET A 94 -8.82 -4.96 -13.08
C MET A 94 -10.22 -5.57 -13.15
N GLY A 95 -11.28 -4.76 -13.00
CA GLY A 95 -12.67 -5.20 -13.17
C GLY A 95 -13.36 -5.70 -11.90
N PHE A 96 -12.88 -5.29 -10.73
CA PHE A 96 -13.57 -5.48 -9.45
C PHE A 96 -14.84 -4.62 -9.35
N ASP A 97 -15.80 -5.03 -8.54
CA ASP A 97 -16.99 -4.22 -8.21
C ASP A 97 -16.62 -3.09 -7.24
N ALA A 98 -15.61 -3.33 -6.41
CA ALA A 98 -15.12 -2.38 -5.41
C ALA A 98 -13.58 -2.39 -5.30
N VAL A 99 -13.02 -1.25 -4.92
CA VAL A 99 -11.58 -1.08 -4.64
C VAL A 99 -11.40 -0.53 -3.23
N ALA A 100 -10.42 -1.04 -2.50
CA ALA A 100 -10.14 -0.59 -1.14
C ALA A 100 -8.65 -0.37 -0.88
N ASP A 101 -8.33 0.38 0.16
CA ASP A 101 -7.00 0.46 0.73
C ASP A 101 -7.01 0.42 2.27
N GLY A 102 -5.83 0.20 2.86
CA GLY A 102 -5.64 0.13 4.31
C GLY A 102 -5.28 1.46 4.96
N THR A 103 -5.60 2.62 4.35
CA THR A 103 -5.33 3.92 4.95
C THR A 103 -6.21 4.19 6.16
N ARG A 104 -5.64 4.88 7.16
CA ARG A 104 -6.34 5.21 8.41
C ARG A 104 -6.76 6.67 8.41
N ARG A 105 -7.69 7.02 9.30
CA ARG A 105 -8.15 8.38 9.51
C ARG A 105 -7.03 9.40 9.76
N ASP A 106 -5.96 8.98 10.44
CA ASP A 106 -4.87 9.86 10.88
C ASP A 106 -3.57 9.70 10.05
N ASP A 107 -3.63 8.99 8.93
CA ASP A 107 -2.52 8.94 7.99
C ASP A 107 -2.40 10.29 7.25
N ARG A 108 -1.15 10.73 7.10
CA ARG A 108 -0.85 11.96 6.37
C ARG A 108 -0.63 11.71 4.89
N VAL A 109 -0.08 10.55 4.57
CA VAL A 109 0.23 10.05 3.23
C VAL A 109 0.40 8.51 3.31
N PRO A 110 -0.19 7.77 2.38
CA PRO A 110 -1.14 8.25 1.38
C PRO A 110 -2.48 8.65 1.98
N SER A 111 -3.24 9.45 1.26
CA SER A 111 -4.62 9.82 1.60
C SER A 111 -5.42 10.11 0.33
N VAL A 112 -6.68 9.71 0.31
CA VAL A 112 -7.59 9.95 -0.81
C VAL A 112 -8.66 10.93 -0.37
N SER A 113 -8.72 12.08 -1.02
CA SER A 113 -9.78 13.07 -0.77
C SER A 113 -11.12 12.58 -1.34
N ARG A 114 -12.23 13.09 -0.81
CA ARG A 114 -13.56 12.74 -1.33
C ARG A 114 -13.69 13.02 -2.84
N ALA A 115 -13.08 14.07 -3.35
CA ALA A 115 -13.12 14.39 -4.78
C ALA A 115 -12.35 13.38 -5.63
N GLN A 116 -11.21 12.89 -5.14
CA GLN A 116 -10.44 11.84 -5.81
C GLN A 116 -11.18 10.50 -5.76
N ALA A 117 -11.75 10.12 -4.60
CA ALA A 117 -12.59 8.94 -4.46
C ALA A 117 -13.74 8.95 -5.47
N GLN A 118 -14.53 10.02 -5.47
CA GLN A 118 -15.66 10.17 -6.40
C GLN A 118 -15.20 10.15 -7.86
N SER A 119 -14.07 10.76 -8.20
CA SER A 119 -13.52 10.71 -9.55
C SER A 119 -13.10 9.30 -9.97
N LEU A 120 -12.53 8.49 -9.05
CA LEU A 120 -12.20 7.09 -9.29
C LEU A 120 -13.48 6.27 -9.53
N GLU A 121 -14.46 6.41 -8.64
CA GLU A 121 -15.76 5.73 -8.73
C GLU A 121 -16.47 6.05 -10.05
N ASP A 122 -16.56 7.33 -10.44
CA ASP A 122 -17.24 7.78 -11.66
C ASP A 122 -16.55 7.30 -12.95
N ARG A 123 -15.22 7.15 -12.94
CA ARG A 123 -14.46 6.74 -14.14
C ARG A 123 -14.46 5.24 -14.38
N HIS A 124 -14.44 4.46 -13.32
CA HIS A 124 -14.29 3.01 -13.41
C HIS A 124 -15.56 2.23 -13.06
N ASP A 125 -16.63 2.93 -12.65
CA ASP A 125 -17.89 2.30 -12.19
C ASP A 125 -17.66 1.30 -11.05
N VAL A 126 -16.86 1.69 -10.06
CA VAL A 126 -16.48 0.91 -8.87
C VAL A 126 -16.88 1.63 -7.59
N GLU A 127 -17.02 0.92 -6.47
CA GLU A 127 -17.10 1.53 -5.14
C GLU A 127 -15.68 1.68 -4.55
N TYR A 128 -15.37 2.85 -3.95
CA TYR A 128 -14.11 3.02 -3.22
C TYR A 128 -14.31 2.98 -1.71
N ILE A 129 -13.59 2.07 -1.03
CA ILE A 129 -13.79 1.74 0.38
C ILE A 129 -12.50 1.95 1.18
N VAL A 130 -12.61 2.66 2.29
CA VAL A 130 -11.53 2.85 3.27
C VAL A 130 -11.98 2.30 4.63
N PRO A 131 -11.82 1.00 4.89
CA PRO A 131 -12.42 0.35 6.06
C PRO A 131 -11.87 0.87 7.39
N LEU A 132 -10.65 1.41 7.40
CA LEU A 132 -10.00 1.94 8.60
C LEU A 132 -10.25 3.43 8.84
N ALA A 133 -10.97 4.14 7.95
CA ALA A 133 -11.22 5.59 8.07
C ALA A 133 -11.96 6.01 9.36
N GLY A 134 -12.73 5.11 9.97
CA GLY A 134 -13.43 5.34 11.24
C GLY A 134 -12.56 5.15 12.49
N PHE A 135 -11.36 4.54 12.35
CA PHE A 135 -10.52 4.16 13.48
C PHE A 135 -9.32 5.09 13.63
N GLY A 136 -9.00 5.46 14.87
CA GLY A 136 -7.73 6.09 15.19
C GLY A 136 -6.65 5.06 15.46
N ARG A 137 -5.37 5.50 15.43
CA ARG A 137 -4.18 4.65 15.59
C ARG A 137 -4.30 3.68 16.77
N GLY A 138 -4.71 4.15 17.95
CA GLY A 138 -4.78 3.30 19.14
C GLY A 138 -5.78 2.15 19.02
N ALA A 139 -6.91 2.35 18.31
CA ALA A 139 -7.87 1.28 18.06
C ALA A 139 -7.32 0.26 17.05
N VAL A 140 -6.68 0.73 15.98
CA VAL A 140 -6.03 -0.14 15.00
C VAL A 140 -4.91 -0.96 15.66
N ASP A 141 -4.03 -0.33 16.44
CA ASP A 141 -2.94 -1.02 17.12
C ASP A 141 -3.46 -2.09 18.11
N ALA A 142 -4.54 -1.82 18.85
CA ALA A 142 -5.16 -2.79 19.75
C ALA A 142 -5.75 -3.99 18.99
N LEU A 143 -6.47 -3.75 17.88
CA LEU A 143 -7.01 -4.81 17.03
C LEU A 143 -5.89 -5.66 16.40
N VAL A 144 -4.83 -5.02 15.92
CA VAL A 144 -3.66 -5.71 15.36
C VAL A 144 -2.98 -6.59 16.41
N GLU A 145 -2.78 -6.08 17.64
CA GLU A 145 -2.16 -6.84 18.73
C GLU A 145 -3.00 -8.07 19.12
N GLU A 146 -4.31 -7.97 19.05
CA GLU A 146 -5.22 -9.09 19.35
C GLU A 146 -5.26 -10.12 18.20
N THR A 147 -5.12 -9.67 16.95
CA THR A 147 -5.42 -10.48 15.76
C THR A 147 -4.18 -11.11 15.13
N PHE A 148 -3.06 -10.37 15.09
CA PHE A 148 -1.89 -10.76 14.31
C PHE A 148 -0.63 -10.97 15.11
N ASP A 149 0.20 -11.91 14.64
CA ASP A 149 1.62 -11.92 14.92
C ASP A 149 2.32 -11.00 13.92
N VAL A 150 3.10 -10.03 14.43
CA VAL A 150 3.78 -9.03 13.60
C VAL A 150 5.27 -8.97 13.91
N THR A 151 6.09 -8.77 12.88
CA THR A 151 7.50 -8.38 12.99
C THR A 151 7.62 -6.88 12.80
N THR A 152 8.36 -6.22 13.66
CA THR A 152 8.58 -4.76 13.61
C THR A 152 10.08 -4.46 13.57
N GLY A 153 10.47 -3.51 12.75
CA GLY A 153 11.87 -3.11 12.62
C GLY A 153 12.05 -1.87 11.74
N PRO A 154 13.33 -1.45 11.52
CA PRO A 154 13.64 -0.37 10.57
C PRO A 154 13.10 -0.68 9.16
N SER A 155 12.63 0.34 8.45
CA SER A 155 12.02 0.18 7.12
C SER A 155 12.90 -0.56 6.12
N GLU A 156 14.23 -0.33 6.16
CA GLU A 156 15.18 -1.00 5.26
C GLU A 156 15.35 -2.51 5.56
N GLN A 157 14.90 -2.99 6.72
CA GLN A 157 15.06 -4.38 7.17
C GLN A 157 13.76 -5.17 7.18
N ILE A 158 12.62 -4.48 7.06
CA ILE A 158 11.29 -5.12 7.05
C ILE A 158 10.87 -5.41 5.62
N PRO A 159 10.74 -6.69 5.26
CA PRO A 159 10.29 -7.10 3.94
C PRO A 159 8.79 -6.78 3.79
N LYS A 160 8.48 -5.71 3.10
CA LYS A 160 7.13 -5.22 2.88
C LYS A 160 6.96 -4.76 1.44
N ALA A 161 5.84 -5.08 0.84
CA ALA A 161 5.51 -4.70 -0.53
C ALA A 161 4.78 -3.36 -0.55
N ASP A 162 5.43 -2.33 -0.03
CA ASP A 162 4.98 -0.96 -0.22
C ASP A 162 5.80 -0.25 -1.30
N TYR A 163 5.32 0.89 -1.74
CA TYR A 163 5.97 1.67 -2.79
C TYR A 163 7.38 2.13 -2.39
N GLU A 164 7.65 2.26 -1.10
CA GLU A 164 8.92 2.77 -0.60
C GLU A 164 10.09 1.90 -1.04
N ALA A 165 9.97 0.57 -0.95
CA ALA A 165 11.05 -0.34 -1.31
C ALA A 165 11.47 -0.18 -2.78
N GLU A 166 10.50 -0.10 -3.69
CA GLU A 166 10.77 0.07 -5.13
C GLU A 166 11.24 1.49 -5.46
N LEU A 167 10.60 2.52 -4.88
CA LEU A 167 11.00 3.91 -5.09
C LEU A 167 12.40 4.21 -4.56
N ARG A 168 12.82 3.61 -3.44
CA ARG A 168 14.21 3.66 -2.95
C ARG A 168 15.18 3.06 -3.96
N ALA A 169 14.82 1.92 -4.57
CA ALA A 169 15.67 1.28 -5.57
C ALA A 169 15.77 2.11 -6.87
N VAL A 170 14.67 2.68 -7.35
CA VAL A 170 14.67 3.59 -8.51
C VAL A 170 15.48 4.85 -8.20
N LEU A 171 15.29 5.46 -7.05
CA LEU A 171 16.00 6.66 -6.61
C LEU A 171 17.52 6.39 -6.50
N ALA A 172 17.93 5.24 -5.92
CA ALA A 172 19.33 4.84 -5.87
C ALA A 172 19.95 4.67 -7.25
N ARG A 173 19.20 4.04 -8.18
CA ARG A 173 19.63 3.83 -9.55
C ARG A 173 19.87 5.14 -10.31
N GLU A 174 19.00 6.13 -10.12
CA GLU A 174 19.00 7.36 -10.93
C GLU A 174 19.76 8.52 -10.30
N TYR A 175 19.75 8.61 -8.97
CA TYR A 175 20.31 9.74 -8.23
C TYR A 175 21.40 9.34 -7.23
N GLY A 176 21.62 8.04 -7.02
CA GLY A 176 22.62 7.50 -6.10
C GLY A 176 22.11 7.28 -4.67
N GLU A 177 22.88 6.49 -3.89
CA GLU A 177 22.53 6.11 -2.51
C GLU A 177 22.45 7.31 -1.54
N GLU A 178 23.22 8.36 -1.77
CA GLU A 178 23.16 9.57 -0.94
C GLU A 178 21.78 10.25 -1.05
N ALA A 179 21.19 10.28 -2.25
CA ALA A 179 19.87 10.86 -2.46
C ALA A 179 18.76 10.07 -1.74
N VAL A 180 18.92 8.74 -1.59
CA VAL A 180 17.98 7.92 -0.81
C VAL A 180 17.98 8.34 0.66
N ALA A 181 19.16 8.52 1.25
CA ALA A 181 19.29 8.94 2.64
C ALA A 181 18.77 10.37 2.88
N ASP A 182 18.92 11.26 1.89
CA ASP A 182 18.42 12.63 1.96
C ASP A 182 16.90 12.73 1.87
N VAL A 183 16.27 11.85 1.07
CA VAL A 183 14.81 11.87 0.78
C VAL A 183 14.03 11.08 1.80
N PHE A 184 14.46 9.86 2.15
CA PHE A 184 13.71 8.96 3.02
C PHE A 184 14.22 8.99 4.45
N PRO A 185 13.44 9.53 5.41
CA PRO A 185 13.82 9.51 6.82
C PRO A 185 13.74 8.09 7.39
N ASP A 186 14.56 7.82 8.40
CA ASP A 186 14.49 6.57 9.16
C ASP A 186 13.12 6.44 9.84
N HIS A 187 12.48 5.30 9.69
CA HIS A 187 11.23 5.00 10.36
C HIS A 187 11.06 3.48 10.58
N THR A 188 10.07 3.14 11.38
CA THR A 188 9.76 1.75 11.73
C THR A 188 8.57 1.27 10.93
N GLN A 189 8.68 0.06 10.39
CA GLN A 189 7.61 -0.65 9.68
C GLN A 189 7.23 -1.94 10.37
N THR A 190 6.07 -2.49 9.99
CA THR A 190 5.54 -3.77 10.48
C THR A 190 5.19 -4.68 9.31
N TYR A 191 5.42 -5.96 9.49
CA TYR A 191 5.07 -7.03 8.58
C TYR A 191 4.29 -8.10 9.34
N VAL A 192 3.16 -8.56 8.79
CA VAL A 192 2.32 -9.60 9.39
C VAL A 192 2.90 -10.97 9.07
N THR A 193 3.04 -11.82 10.09
CA THR A 193 3.63 -13.16 9.97
C THR A 193 2.66 -14.28 10.31
N GLY A 194 1.51 -13.97 10.91
CA GLY A 194 0.48 -14.94 11.25
C GLY A 194 -0.80 -14.33 11.83
N ILE A 195 -1.84 -15.15 11.93
CA ILE A 195 -3.07 -14.88 12.69
C ILE A 195 -2.95 -15.60 14.03
N ARG A 196 -3.42 -14.97 15.11
CA ARG A 196 -3.44 -15.53 16.46
C ARG A 196 -4.66 -16.38 16.73
#